data_d2c39c7ac9bbd0b0cc41a0e64855b5d7
#
_entry.id   d2c39c7ac9bbd0b0cc41a0e64855b5d7
#
_cell.length_a   1.000
_cell.length_b   1.000
_cell.length_c   1.000
_cell.angle_alpha   90.00
_cell.angle_beta   90.00
_cell.angle_gamma   90.00
#
_symmetry.space_group_name_H-M   'P 1'
#
loop_
_entity.id
_entity.type
_entity.pdbx_description
1 polymer ?
#
loop_
_entity_poly.entity_id
_entity_poly.type
_entity_poly.pdbx_seq_one_letter_code
_entity_poly.pdbx_strand_id
1 'polypeptide(L)'
;MKAPVFRDGDADADVVIVGSGVVGALIAHQLVRAGKSVLVLEAGPRLHRSDVVENWRNVSFERRIGSDFQGPYPQSPLATAPLYFPANDYVGLTGPDASSFHQGFIKAVGGTTWHWAASCWRHLPVDFRMQSTYGVGRDWPISYDDIEPYYCRAEEAMGVSGPNDPDKQSPSERSRPYLADMIPWGNGDKVFAEVVNPHGYNLVPIPQGRMVTPWNDRPACCGNNNCQPICPIGAMYNLSLIHI
;
A
#
# COMPACT_ATOMS: atom_id res chain seq x y z
N MET A 1 20.07 -5.82 -16.18
CA MET A 1 19.48 -5.68 -17.55
C MET A 1 19.19 -4.21 -17.78
N LYS A 2 19.68 -3.60 -18.87
CA LYS A 2 19.29 -2.22 -19.21
C LYS A 2 17.82 -2.25 -19.61
N ALA A 3 17.01 -1.32 -19.09
CA ALA A 3 15.64 -1.16 -19.57
C ALA A 3 15.65 -0.91 -21.08
N PRO A 4 14.74 -1.51 -21.84
CA PRO A 4 14.64 -1.24 -23.27
C PRO A 4 14.31 0.24 -23.47
N VAL A 5 15.04 0.89 -24.35
CA VAL A 5 14.74 2.24 -24.81
C VAL A 5 13.82 2.08 -26.01
N PHE A 6 12.54 2.34 -25.81
CA PHE A 6 11.58 2.35 -26.91
C PHE A 6 11.76 3.63 -27.73
N ARG A 7 11.77 3.50 -29.06
CA ARG A 7 11.67 4.61 -30.00
C ARG A 7 10.23 4.72 -30.48
N ASP A 8 9.83 5.84 -30.99
CA ASP A 8 8.51 6.05 -31.57
C ASP A 8 8.18 4.93 -32.58
N GLY A 9 7.10 4.19 -32.31
CA GLY A 9 6.63 3.09 -33.14
C GLY A 9 7.10 1.67 -32.76
N ASP A 10 7.96 1.51 -31.75
CA ASP A 10 8.57 0.20 -31.41
C ASP A 10 7.78 -0.65 -30.41
N ALA A 11 6.69 -0.13 -29.88
CA ALA A 11 5.91 -0.86 -28.86
C ALA A 11 4.49 -1.11 -29.35
N ASP A 12 4.21 -2.37 -29.70
CA ASP A 12 2.86 -2.84 -30.00
C ASP A 12 2.37 -3.74 -28.86
N ALA A 13 1.25 -3.38 -28.26
CA ALA A 13 0.63 -4.14 -27.19
C ALA A 13 -0.89 -3.98 -27.23
N ASP A 14 -1.63 -5.03 -26.84
CA ASP A 14 -3.09 -4.97 -26.74
C ASP A 14 -3.53 -3.90 -25.71
N VAL A 15 -2.75 -3.72 -24.63
CA VAL A 15 -3.07 -2.79 -23.54
C VAL A 15 -1.82 -2.07 -23.06
N VAL A 16 -1.94 -0.75 -22.91
CA VAL A 16 -0.92 0.09 -22.28
C VAL A 16 -1.39 0.51 -20.89
N ILE A 17 -0.55 0.29 -19.87
CA ILE A 17 -0.80 0.67 -18.49
C ILE A 17 0.21 1.72 -18.06
N VAL A 18 -0.26 2.84 -17.51
CA VAL A 18 0.58 3.91 -17.00
C VAL A 18 0.73 3.77 -15.50
N GLY A 19 1.95 3.55 -15.05
CA GLY A 19 2.32 3.34 -13.64
C GLY A 19 2.33 1.87 -13.22
N SER A 20 3.40 1.46 -12.54
CA SER A 20 3.60 0.11 -11.99
C SER A 20 3.27 0.03 -10.49
N GLY A 21 2.36 0.88 -10.00
CA GLY A 21 1.80 0.77 -8.65
C GLY A 21 0.88 -0.45 -8.50
N VAL A 22 0.28 -0.62 -7.32
CA VAL A 22 -0.53 -1.82 -6.98
C VAL A 22 -1.64 -2.11 -8.01
N VAL A 23 -2.35 -1.10 -8.45
CA VAL A 23 -3.46 -1.27 -9.41
C VAL A 23 -2.92 -1.67 -10.78
N GLY A 24 -1.93 -0.92 -11.31
CA GLY A 24 -1.36 -1.21 -12.63
C GLY A 24 -0.77 -2.60 -12.72
N ALA A 25 -0.04 -3.04 -11.70
CA ALA A 25 0.57 -4.36 -11.67
C ALA A 25 -0.47 -5.50 -11.57
N LEU A 26 -1.50 -5.34 -10.73
CA LEU A 26 -2.58 -6.34 -10.63
C LEU A 26 -3.38 -6.46 -11.94
N ILE A 27 -3.66 -5.34 -12.59
CA ILE A 27 -4.34 -5.33 -13.90
C ILE A 27 -3.43 -6.00 -14.95
N ALA A 28 -2.15 -5.63 -15.01
CA ALA A 28 -1.19 -6.24 -15.93
C ALA A 28 -1.15 -7.77 -15.77
N HIS A 29 -1.05 -8.23 -14.53
CA HIS A 29 -1.04 -9.66 -14.23
C HIS A 29 -2.29 -10.38 -14.72
N GLN A 30 -3.48 -9.82 -14.48
CA GLN A 30 -4.74 -10.43 -14.94
C GLN A 30 -4.83 -10.46 -16.47
N LEU A 31 -4.43 -9.37 -17.15
CA LEU A 31 -4.46 -9.29 -18.60
C LEU A 31 -3.49 -10.28 -19.26
N VAL A 32 -2.26 -10.38 -18.74
CA VAL A 32 -1.28 -11.36 -19.23
C VAL A 32 -1.79 -12.79 -19.05
N ARG A 33 -2.40 -13.10 -17.91
CA ARG A 33 -3.03 -14.42 -17.70
C ARG A 33 -4.22 -14.68 -18.64
N ALA A 34 -4.86 -13.64 -19.13
CA ALA A 34 -5.90 -13.71 -20.15
C ALA A 34 -5.34 -13.74 -21.58
N GLY A 35 -4.02 -13.88 -21.75
CA GLY A 35 -3.35 -13.97 -23.05
C GLY A 35 -3.19 -12.65 -23.79
N LYS A 36 -3.31 -11.51 -23.10
CA LYS A 36 -3.09 -10.18 -23.67
C LYS A 36 -1.63 -9.75 -23.54
N SER A 37 -1.12 -9.08 -24.57
CA SER A 37 0.15 -8.37 -24.49
C SER A 37 -0.05 -7.05 -23.74
N VAL A 38 0.84 -6.77 -22.78
CA VAL A 38 0.72 -5.59 -21.91
C VAL A 38 2.03 -4.81 -21.88
N LEU A 39 1.94 -3.53 -22.18
CA LEU A 39 3.04 -2.57 -21.97
C LEU A 39 2.79 -1.76 -20.71
N VAL A 40 3.70 -1.80 -19.75
CA VAL A 40 3.64 -0.98 -18.54
C VAL A 40 4.66 0.15 -18.63
N LEU A 41 4.19 1.39 -18.61
CA LEU A 41 5.02 2.59 -18.59
C LEU A 41 5.20 3.05 -17.15
N GLU A 42 6.45 3.10 -16.67
CA GLU A 42 6.80 3.57 -15.33
C GLU A 42 7.79 4.73 -15.43
N ALA A 43 7.50 5.82 -14.72
CA ALA A 43 8.32 7.03 -14.77
C ALA A 43 9.47 7.02 -13.75
N GLY A 44 9.42 6.14 -12.74
CA GLY A 44 10.42 6.05 -11.69
C GLY A 44 11.43 4.92 -11.89
N PRO A 45 12.57 4.97 -11.17
CA PRO A 45 13.57 3.93 -11.22
C PRO A 45 13.12 2.63 -10.55
N ARG A 46 13.76 1.52 -10.91
CA ARG A 46 13.70 0.29 -10.12
C ARG A 46 14.64 0.44 -8.92
N LEU A 47 14.08 0.24 -7.73
CA LEU A 47 14.82 0.25 -6.48
C LEU A 47 15.16 -1.17 -6.03
N HIS A 48 16.29 -1.33 -5.34
CA HIS A 48 16.64 -2.56 -4.64
C HIS A 48 16.47 -2.37 -3.14
N ARG A 49 15.84 -3.33 -2.49
CA ARG A 49 15.58 -3.24 -1.04
C ARG A 49 16.85 -3.10 -0.21
N SER A 50 17.92 -3.80 -0.58
CA SER A 50 19.23 -3.68 0.08
C SER A 50 19.68 -2.24 0.17
N ASP A 51 19.65 -1.53 -0.96
CA ASP A 51 20.15 -0.17 -1.07
C ASP A 51 19.27 0.81 -0.27
N VAL A 52 17.95 0.61 -0.33
CA VAL A 52 16.98 1.42 0.43
C VAL A 52 17.15 1.20 1.93
N VAL A 53 17.37 -0.04 2.38
CA VAL A 53 17.65 -0.37 3.79
C VAL A 53 18.98 0.19 4.25
N GLU A 54 20.03 0.09 3.41
CA GLU A 54 21.33 0.64 3.71
C GLU A 54 21.27 2.16 3.84
N ASN A 55 20.63 2.83 2.90
CA ASN A 55 20.39 4.29 2.98
C ASN A 55 19.69 4.67 4.29
N TRP A 56 18.65 3.93 4.68
CA TRP A 56 17.94 4.17 5.93
C TRP A 56 18.83 4.01 7.16
N ARG A 57 19.67 2.99 7.19
CA ARG A 57 20.59 2.74 8.30
C ARG A 57 21.64 3.84 8.44
N ASN A 58 22.06 4.42 7.33
CA ASN A 58 23.09 5.44 7.25
C ASN A 58 22.56 6.87 7.41
N VAL A 59 21.24 7.07 7.48
CA VAL A 59 20.66 8.39 7.75
C VAL A 59 20.88 8.76 9.21
N SER A 60 21.35 9.99 9.46
CA SER A 60 21.54 10.50 10.83
C SER A 60 20.24 10.51 11.63
N PHE A 61 20.36 10.40 12.95
CA PHE A 61 19.19 10.37 13.83
C PHE A 61 18.31 11.62 13.67
N GLU A 62 18.92 12.80 13.54
CA GLU A 62 18.20 14.06 13.34
C GLU A 62 17.35 14.03 12.05
N ARG A 63 17.87 13.42 11.00
CA ARG A 63 17.12 13.25 9.74
C ARG A 63 16.04 12.19 9.82
N ARG A 64 16.13 11.25 10.77
CA ARG A 64 15.10 10.22 10.95
C ARG A 64 13.84 10.72 11.62
N ILE A 65 13.94 11.71 12.48
CA ILE A 65 12.85 12.23 13.30
C ILE A 65 12.52 13.70 13.06
N GLY A 66 13.30 14.39 12.24
CA GLY A 66 13.05 15.79 11.89
C GLY A 66 12.00 15.97 10.81
N SER A 67 11.59 17.21 10.63
CA SER A 67 10.68 17.61 9.55
C SER A 67 11.26 17.35 8.16
N ASP A 68 12.58 17.18 8.06
CA ASP A 68 13.32 16.85 6.84
C ASP A 68 13.50 15.35 6.65
N PHE A 69 12.62 14.56 7.26
CA PHE A 69 12.63 13.11 7.12
C PHE A 69 12.45 12.72 5.66
N GLN A 70 13.58 12.57 5.01
CA GLN A 70 13.64 12.00 3.68
C GLN A 70 13.74 10.49 3.82
N GLY A 71 12.72 9.78 3.36
CA GLY A 71 12.77 8.33 3.30
C GLY A 71 14.06 7.84 2.65
N PRO A 72 14.37 6.56 2.76
CA PRO A 72 15.63 5.97 2.29
C PRO A 72 15.71 5.86 0.76
N TYR A 73 14.88 6.57 0.04
CA TYR A 73 14.73 6.51 -1.42
C TYR A 73 15.70 7.45 -2.11
N PRO A 74 16.17 7.10 -3.31
CA PRO A 74 17.11 7.96 -4.02
C PRO A 74 16.48 9.32 -4.33
N GLN A 75 17.22 10.36 -4.10
CA GLN A 75 16.90 11.68 -4.65
C GLN A 75 17.16 11.66 -6.14
N SER A 76 16.13 11.90 -6.90
CA SER A 76 16.20 11.96 -8.36
C SER A 76 15.18 12.97 -8.84
N PRO A 77 15.46 13.72 -9.93
CA PRO A 77 14.44 14.53 -10.58
C PRO A 77 13.21 13.73 -11.00
N LEU A 78 13.35 12.39 -11.10
CA LEU A 78 12.30 11.48 -11.52
C LEU A 78 11.67 10.70 -10.36
N ALA A 79 12.31 10.66 -9.20
CA ALA A 79 11.83 9.97 -8.02
C ALA A 79 12.06 10.83 -6.79
N THR A 80 11.03 11.49 -6.33
CA THR A 80 11.09 12.18 -5.05
C THR A 80 10.83 11.22 -3.93
N ALA A 81 11.56 11.41 -2.84
CA ALA A 81 11.26 10.73 -1.59
C ALA A 81 9.83 11.06 -1.16
N PRO A 82 9.10 10.10 -0.56
CA PRO A 82 7.75 10.36 -0.07
C PRO A 82 7.87 11.28 1.14
N LEU A 83 7.69 12.57 0.93
CA LEU A 83 7.80 13.44 2.06
C LEU A 83 6.95 14.64 2.07
N TYR A 84 6.59 14.86 3.23
CA TYR A 84 6.03 15.99 3.90
C TYR A 84 6.58 17.37 3.47
N PHE A 85 7.07 17.54 2.22
CA PHE A 85 7.67 18.80 1.79
C PHE A 85 7.23 19.31 0.44
N PRO A 86 7.09 20.65 0.37
CA PRO A 86 6.50 21.34 -0.78
C PRO A 86 7.38 21.40 -2.02
N ALA A 87 8.56 20.81 -2.03
CA ALA A 87 9.48 20.91 -3.14
C ALA A 87 9.51 19.65 -4.01
N ASN A 88 8.37 19.26 -4.53
CA ASN A 88 8.35 18.21 -5.56
C ASN A 88 8.20 18.85 -6.92
N ASP A 89 9.23 18.82 -7.70
CA ASP A 89 9.29 19.43 -9.04
C ASP A 89 8.25 18.89 -10.03
N TYR A 90 7.53 17.82 -9.67
CA TYR A 90 6.49 17.22 -10.51
C TYR A 90 5.06 17.33 -9.96
N VAL A 91 4.87 18.02 -8.84
CA VAL A 91 3.55 18.28 -8.29
C VAL A 91 3.34 19.77 -8.15
N GLY A 92 2.44 20.32 -8.96
CA GLY A 92 1.96 21.68 -8.85
C GLY A 92 0.86 21.76 -7.80
N LEU A 93 1.07 22.57 -6.76
CA LEU A 93 0.04 22.90 -5.79
C LEU A 93 -0.67 24.16 -6.22
N THR A 94 -2.00 24.13 -6.30
CA THR A 94 -2.82 25.28 -6.70
C THR A 94 -3.95 25.52 -5.69
N GLY A 95 -4.38 26.76 -5.58
CA GLY A 95 -5.46 27.17 -4.68
C GLY A 95 -4.98 27.80 -3.37
N PRO A 96 -5.90 28.36 -2.59
CA PRO A 96 -5.58 29.11 -1.37
C PRO A 96 -4.93 28.26 -0.28
N ASP A 97 -5.25 26.97 -0.23
CA ASP A 97 -4.74 26.01 0.77
C ASP A 97 -3.66 25.07 0.21
N ALA A 98 -3.03 25.45 -0.90
CA ALA A 98 -2.03 24.63 -1.58
C ALA A 98 -0.87 24.20 -0.66
N SER A 99 -0.51 25.04 0.32
CA SER A 99 0.55 24.77 1.29
C SER A 99 0.19 23.68 2.34
N SER A 100 -1.09 23.36 2.50
CA SER A 100 -1.56 22.34 3.45
C SER A 100 -1.57 20.92 2.88
N PHE A 101 -1.35 20.75 1.58
CA PHE A 101 -1.33 19.45 0.96
C PHE A 101 -0.01 18.72 1.21
N HIS A 102 -0.09 17.63 1.95
CA HIS A 102 1.04 16.73 2.20
C HIS A 102 0.90 15.48 1.33
N GLN A 103 1.85 15.27 0.46
CA GLN A 103 1.85 14.12 -0.44
C GLN A 103 2.76 13.01 0.07
N GLY A 104 2.28 11.77 -0.05
CA GLY A 104 2.98 10.58 0.43
C GLY A 104 3.24 9.55 -0.67
N PHE A 105 3.34 9.94 -1.94
CA PHE A 105 3.60 9.01 -3.02
C PHE A 105 5.06 9.08 -3.50
N ILE A 106 5.53 7.96 -4.03
CA ILE A 106 6.88 7.80 -4.56
C ILE A 106 6.83 7.45 -6.04
N LYS A 107 7.70 8.07 -6.82
CA LYS A 107 7.90 7.81 -8.24
C LYS A 107 9.01 6.77 -8.42
N ALA A 108 8.62 5.50 -8.32
CA ALA A 108 9.50 4.35 -8.47
C ALA A 108 8.69 3.11 -8.86
N VAL A 109 9.36 2.11 -9.41
CA VAL A 109 8.72 0.79 -9.64
C VAL A 109 8.13 0.27 -8.35
N GLY A 110 6.83 -0.05 -8.36
CA GLY A 110 6.06 -0.45 -7.18
C GLY A 110 5.39 0.70 -6.43
N GLY A 111 5.74 1.95 -6.74
CA GLY A 111 5.11 3.15 -6.16
C GLY A 111 5.11 3.17 -4.64
N THR A 112 4.04 3.67 -4.05
CA THR A 112 3.89 3.81 -2.59
C THR A 112 3.84 2.49 -1.82
N THR A 113 3.78 1.33 -2.48
CA THR A 113 3.88 0.04 -1.79
C THR A 113 5.21 -0.15 -1.04
N TRP A 114 6.19 0.69 -1.32
CA TRP A 114 7.44 0.73 -0.58
C TRP A 114 7.28 1.13 0.89
N HIS A 115 6.30 2.01 1.22
CA HIS A 115 6.17 2.61 2.55
C HIS A 115 4.73 2.74 3.08
N TRP A 116 3.76 1.99 2.53
CA TRP A 116 2.33 2.10 2.84
C TRP A 116 1.90 1.44 4.16
N ALA A 117 2.84 0.92 4.95
CA ALA A 117 2.63 0.20 6.20
C ALA A 117 1.80 -1.10 6.07
N ALA A 118 1.32 -1.43 4.89
CA ALA A 118 0.51 -2.60 4.58
C ALA A 118 -0.89 -2.65 5.20
N SER A 119 -1.44 -1.53 5.64
CA SER A 119 -2.81 -1.47 6.17
C SER A 119 -3.84 -1.69 5.07
N CYS A 120 -4.70 -2.70 5.24
CA CYS A 120 -5.66 -3.16 4.22
C CYS A 120 -7.09 -3.07 4.75
N TRP A 121 -7.58 -1.87 4.98
CA TRP A 121 -8.96 -1.67 5.38
C TRP A 121 -9.91 -1.82 4.19
N ARG A 122 -11.10 -2.33 4.46
CA ARG A 122 -12.22 -2.27 3.56
C ARG A 122 -13.07 -1.04 3.88
N HIS A 123 -13.67 -0.46 2.86
CA HIS A 123 -14.74 0.52 3.08
C HIS A 123 -15.92 -0.14 3.83
N LEU A 124 -16.64 0.66 4.59
CA LEU A 124 -17.90 0.26 5.17
C LEU A 124 -19.02 0.33 4.12
N PRO A 125 -20.10 -0.45 4.22
CA PRO A 125 -21.25 -0.33 3.31
C PRO A 125 -21.79 1.10 3.21
N VAL A 126 -21.77 1.86 4.31
CA VAL A 126 -22.22 3.24 4.35
C VAL A 126 -21.35 4.20 3.52
N ASP A 127 -20.06 3.90 3.32
CA ASP A 127 -19.17 4.74 2.50
C ASP A 127 -19.62 4.83 1.04
N PHE A 128 -20.36 3.83 0.56
CA PHE A 128 -20.96 3.82 -0.78
C PHE A 128 -22.25 4.63 -0.89
N ARG A 129 -22.79 5.11 0.24
CA ARG A 129 -24.08 5.79 0.37
C ARG A 129 -23.99 7.11 1.14
N MET A 130 -22.90 7.82 1.01
CA MET A 130 -22.61 9.04 1.78
C MET A 130 -23.64 10.13 1.52
N GLN A 131 -24.03 10.35 0.25
CA GLN A 131 -25.02 11.37 -0.10
C GLN A 131 -26.41 11.03 0.44
N SER A 132 -26.86 9.80 0.22
CA SER A 132 -28.20 9.38 0.66
C SER A 132 -28.31 9.23 2.16
N THR A 133 -27.21 8.91 2.86
CA THR A 133 -27.20 8.68 4.32
C THR A 133 -26.96 9.96 5.11
N TYR A 134 -26.00 10.77 4.70
CA TYR A 134 -25.52 11.93 5.47
C TYR A 134 -25.68 13.27 4.73
N GLY A 135 -26.16 13.28 3.48
CA GLY A 135 -26.30 14.50 2.68
C GLY A 135 -24.98 15.06 2.15
N VAL A 136 -23.87 14.34 2.26
CA VAL A 136 -22.53 14.79 1.84
C VAL A 136 -21.93 13.90 0.76
N GLY A 137 -21.06 14.48 -0.08
CA GLY A 137 -20.39 13.75 -1.15
C GLY A 137 -21.35 13.28 -2.25
N ARG A 138 -21.13 12.07 -2.74
CA ARG A 138 -21.96 11.38 -3.75
C ARG A 138 -22.05 9.90 -3.42
N ASP A 139 -23.20 9.28 -3.72
CA ASP A 139 -23.30 7.82 -3.68
C ASP A 139 -22.49 7.22 -4.83
N TRP A 140 -21.86 6.09 -4.54
CA TRP A 140 -21.20 5.31 -5.57
C TRP A 140 -22.25 4.56 -6.41
N PRO A 141 -21.99 4.34 -7.73
CA PRO A 141 -22.91 3.58 -8.59
C PRO A 141 -22.88 2.07 -8.31
N ILE A 142 -22.09 1.63 -7.35
CA ILE A 142 -21.94 0.26 -6.87
C ILE A 142 -22.18 0.22 -5.37
N SER A 143 -22.45 -0.96 -4.83
CA SER A 143 -22.58 -1.23 -3.40
C SER A 143 -21.34 -1.94 -2.85
N TYR A 144 -21.28 -2.10 -1.54
CA TYR A 144 -20.28 -2.93 -0.88
C TYR A 144 -20.36 -4.39 -1.37
N ASP A 145 -21.57 -4.94 -1.52
CA ASP A 145 -21.77 -6.33 -1.93
C ASP A 145 -21.28 -6.60 -3.35
N ASP A 146 -21.34 -5.60 -4.23
CA ASP A 146 -20.82 -5.69 -5.60
C ASP A 146 -19.30 -5.88 -5.62
N ILE A 147 -18.57 -5.30 -4.66
CA ILE A 147 -17.10 -5.33 -4.62
C ILE A 147 -16.53 -6.29 -3.57
N GLU A 148 -17.32 -6.77 -2.62
CA GLU A 148 -16.85 -7.68 -1.57
C GLU A 148 -16.07 -8.89 -2.11
N PRO A 149 -16.54 -9.61 -3.14
CA PRO A 149 -15.80 -10.73 -3.71
C PRO A 149 -14.43 -10.33 -4.28
N TYR A 150 -14.30 -9.09 -4.75
CA TYR A 150 -13.04 -8.55 -5.26
C TYR A 150 -12.10 -8.13 -4.14
N TYR A 151 -12.61 -7.64 -3.01
CA TYR A 151 -11.82 -7.46 -1.80
C TYR A 151 -11.18 -8.79 -1.37
N CYS A 152 -11.96 -9.86 -1.27
CA CYS A 152 -11.44 -11.18 -0.94
C CYS A 152 -10.34 -11.64 -1.90
N ARG A 153 -10.53 -11.46 -3.20
CA ARG A 153 -9.54 -11.82 -4.22
C ARG A 153 -8.27 -10.97 -4.14
N ALA A 154 -8.39 -9.66 -3.91
CA ALA A 154 -7.25 -8.76 -3.77
C ALA A 154 -6.45 -9.08 -2.50
N GLU A 155 -7.11 -9.31 -1.39
CA GLU A 155 -6.50 -9.71 -0.12
C GLU A 155 -5.74 -11.04 -0.23
N GLU A 156 -6.31 -12.01 -0.94
CA GLU A 156 -5.68 -13.28 -1.25
C GLU A 156 -4.43 -13.08 -2.13
N ALA A 157 -4.55 -12.30 -3.21
CA ALA A 157 -3.43 -12.03 -4.10
C ALA A 157 -2.27 -11.29 -3.39
N MET A 158 -2.58 -10.37 -2.50
CA MET A 158 -1.60 -9.62 -1.73
C MET A 158 -1.05 -10.40 -0.51
N GLY A 159 -1.69 -11.49 -0.09
CA GLY A 159 -1.37 -12.18 1.14
C GLY A 159 -1.64 -11.30 2.35
N VAL A 160 -2.90 -10.93 2.54
CA VAL A 160 -3.35 -10.14 3.69
C VAL A 160 -3.67 -11.08 4.85
N SER A 161 -3.09 -10.79 6.01
CA SER A 161 -3.47 -11.40 7.28
C SER A 161 -4.45 -10.50 8.03
N GLY A 162 -5.33 -11.10 8.80
CA GLY A 162 -6.30 -10.34 9.60
C GLY A 162 -7.02 -11.24 10.59
N PRO A 163 -7.86 -10.65 11.46
CA PRO A 163 -8.58 -11.43 12.47
C PRO A 163 -9.63 -12.33 11.82
N ASN A 164 -9.51 -13.64 12.03
CA ASN A 164 -10.52 -14.61 11.65
C ASN A 164 -11.57 -14.86 12.76
N ASP A 165 -11.33 -14.33 13.95
CA ASP A 165 -12.28 -14.31 15.05
C ASP A 165 -13.37 -13.25 14.74
N PRO A 166 -14.66 -13.64 14.65
CA PRO A 166 -15.76 -12.71 14.33
C PRO A 166 -15.86 -11.52 15.28
N ASP A 167 -15.52 -11.71 16.56
CA ASP A 167 -15.59 -10.64 17.56
C ASP A 167 -14.48 -9.59 17.42
N LYS A 168 -13.48 -9.87 16.58
CA LYS A 168 -12.34 -8.99 16.30
C LYS A 168 -12.33 -8.45 14.89
N GLN A 169 -13.37 -8.71 14.11
CA GLN A 169 -13.45 -8.24 12.74
C GLN A 169 -13.95 -6.79 12.66
N SER A 170 -13.55 -6.11 11.59
CA SER A 170 -14.15 -4.84 11.18
C SER A 170 -15.65 -5.05 10.87
N PRO A 171 -16.48 -4.01 11.02
CA PRO A 171 -17.91 -4.06 10.64
C PRO A 171 -18.18 -4.39 9.17
N SER A 172 -17.16 -4.38 8.32
CA SER A 172 -17.29 -4.79 6.91
C SER A 172 -17.36 -6.30 6.81
N GLU A 173 -18.51 -6.82 6.42
CA GLU A 173 -18.76 -8.25 6.28
C GLU A 173 -17.79 -8.91 5.30
N ARG A 174 -17.52 -10.19 5.52
CA ARG A 174 -16.59 -10.99 4.72
C ARG A 174 -17.22 -12.32 4.35
N SER A 175 -17.17 -12.67 3.07
CA SER A 175 -17.60 -14.00 2.59
C SER A 175 -16.53 -15.09 2.75
N ARG A 176 -15.27 -14.70 3.01
CA ARG A 176 -14.14 -15.62 3.17
C ARG A 176 -13.22 -15.18 4.32
N PRO A 177 -12.61 -16.11 5.06
CA PRO A 177 -11.62 -15.79 6.07
C PRO A 177 -10.35 -15.20 5.42
N TYR A 178 -9.52 -14.55 6.21
CA TYR A 178 -8.16 -14.20 5.81
C TYR A 178 -7.30 -15.46 5.63
N LEU A 179 -6.29 -15.40 4.77
CA LEU A 179 -5.36 -16.52 4.52
C LEU A 179 -4.54 -16.91 5.75
N ALA A 180 -4.28 -15.96 6.62
CA ALA A 180 -3.58 -16.15 7.86
C ALA A 180 -4.20 -15.28 8.95
N ASP A 181 -3.98 -15.67 10.19
CA ASP A 181 -4.43 -14.91 11.35
C ASP A 181 -3.72 -13.55 11.44
N MET A 182 -4.26 -12.67 12.25
CA MET A 182 -3.77 -11.30 12.44
C MET A 182 -2.31 -11.27 12.86
N ILE A 183 -1.61 -10.19 12.52
CA ILE A 183 -0.32 -9.88 13.13
C ILE A 183 -0.55 -9.68 14.64
N PRO A 184 0.17 -10.38 15.52
CA PRO A 184 -0.02 -10.28 16.95
C PRO A 184 0.16 -8.85 17.45
N TRP A 185 -0.77 -8.44 18.31
CA TRP A 185 -0.66 -7.15 18.98
C TRP A 185 0.58 -7.06 19.86
N GLY A 186 1.20 -5.90 19.86
CA GLY A 186 2.19 -5.53 20.86
C GLY A 186 1.58 -5.40 22.27
N ASN A 187 2.42 -5.29 23.26
CA ASN A 187 1.94 -5.15 24.65
C ASN A 187 1.14 -3.85 24.85
N GLY A 188 1.52 -2.76 24.17
CA GLY A 188 0.79 -1.49 24.23
C GLY A 188 -0.63 -1.60 23.71
N ASP A 189 -0.82 -2.31 22.57
CA ASP A 189 -2.14 -2.50 21.97
C ASP A 189 -3.07 -3.32 22.89
N LYS A 190 -2.51 -4.35 23.56
CA LYS A 190 -3.24 -5.19 24.50
C LYS A 190 -3.71 -4.39 25.70
N VAL A 191 -2.78 -3.65 26.34
CA VAL A 191 -3.10 -2.79 27.48
C VAL A 191 -4.12 -1.71 27.09
N PHE A 192 -3.97 -1.10 25.94
CA PHE A 192 -4.94 -0.12 25.46
C PHE A 192 -6.33 -0.74 25.24
N ALA A 193 -6.40 -1.93 24.65
CA ALA A 193 -7.67 -2.65 24.48
C ALA A 193 -8.34 -3.00 25.84
N GLU A 194 -7.55 -3.43 26.83
CA GLU A 194 -8.04 -3.71 28.18
C GLU A 194 -8.66 -2.48 28.87
N VAL A 195 -8.12 -1.28 28.56
CA VAL A 195 -8.63 -0.03 29.10
C VAL A 195 -9.89 0.44 28.38
N VAL A 196 -9.92 0.41 27.03
CA VAL A 196 -10.99 1.07 26.28
C VAL A 196 -12.21 0.17 26.02
N ASN A 197 -12.01 -1.13 25.84
CA ASN A 197 -13.11 -2.04 25.48
C ASN A 197 -14.22 -2.11 26.56
N PRO A 198 -13.92 -2.08 27.88
CA PRO A 198 -14.96 -2.02 28.91
C PRO A 198 -15.85 -0.77 28.86
N HIS A 199 -15.40 0.29 28.15
CA HIS A 199 -16.17 1.53 27.97
C HIS A 199 -16.99 1.54 26.67
N GLY A 200 -17.20 0.39 26.05
CA GLY A 200 -18.01 0.27 24.83
C GLY A 200 -17.28 0.52 23.52
N TYR A 201 -15.97 0.69 23.57
CA TYR A 201 -15.13 0.69 22.36
C TYR A 201 -14.81 -0.74 21.96
N ASN A 202 -14.71 -0.98 20.66
CA ASN A 202 -14.28 -2.27 20.13
C ASN A 202 -12.96 -2.06 19.37
N LEU A 203 -11.84 -2.21 20.06
CA LEU A 203 -10.54 -2.15 19.44
C LEU A 203 -10.28 -3.44 18.68
N VAL A 204 -10.16 -3.35 17.37
CA VAL A 204 -9.92 -4.51 16.50
C VAL A 204 -8.58 -4.36 15.77
N PRO A 205 -7.90 -5.49 15.47
CA PRO A 205 -6.65 -5.45 14.72
C PRO A 205 -6.89 -5.04 13.27
N ILE A 206 -5.97 -4.25 12.74
CA ILE A 206 -5.98 -3.84 11.33
C ILE A 206 -5.51 -5.00 10.47
N PRO A 207 -6.26 -5.39 9.40
CA PRO A 207 -5.77 -6.32 8.40
C PRO A 207 -4.54 -5.76 7.68
N GLN A 208 -3.57 -6.63 7.39
CA GLN A 208 -2.28 -6.16 6.88
C GLN A 208 -1.75 -7.02 5.73
N GLY A 209 -1.23 -6.37 4.68
CA GLY A 209 -0.58 -6.99 3.52
C GLY A 209 0.80 -7.57 3.88
N ARG A 210 0.87 -8.32 4.95
CA ARG A 210 2.01 -9.12 5.45
C ARG A 210 1.47 -10.28 6.25
N MET A 211 2.19 -11.39 6.29
CA MET A 211 1.70 -12.61 6.89
C MET A 211 2.53 -13.04 8.09
N VAL A 212 1.94 -13.77 9.00
CA VAL A 212 2.62 -14.41 10.15
C VAL A 212 3.40 -15.66 9.74
N THR A 213 3.16 -16.15 8.53
CA THR A 213 3.86 -17.27 7.89
C THR A 213 4.48 -16.81 6.57
N PRO A 214 5.50 -17.48 6.03
CA PRO A 214 6.01 -17.19 4.69
C PRO A 214 4.92 -17.32 3.62
N TRP A 215 4.91 -16.41 2.66
CA TRP A 215 3.92 -16.40 1.58
C TRP A 215 4.50 -15.82 0.29
N ASN A 216 4.37 -16.53 -0.83
CA ASN A 216 4.85 -16.11 -2.15
C ASN A 216 6.25 -15.46 -2.08
N ASP A 217 7.24 -16.24 -1.64
CA ASP A 217 8.64 -15.84 -1.47
C ASP A 217 8.88 -14.65 -0.51
N ARG A 218 7.87 -14.21 0.22
CA ARG A 218 8.02 -13.24 1.31
C ARG A 218 8.21 -13.98 2.64
N PRO A 219 9.14 -13.53 3.49
CA PRO A 219 9.29 -14.08 4.82
C PRO A 219 8.10 -13.71 5.71
N ALA A 220 7.92 -14.44 6.79
CA ALA A 220 6.99 -14.08 7.84
C ALA A 220 7.37 -12.73 8.46
N CYS A 221 6.36 -11.96 8.89
CA CYS A 221 6.59 -10.74 9.65
C CYS A 221 7.24 -11.06 11.00
N CYS A 222 8.33 -10.39 11.31
CA CYS A 222 9.06 -10.55 12.59
C CYS A 222 8.71 -9.50 13.65
N GLY A 223 7.71 -8.63 13.39
CA GLY A 223 7.27 -7.64 14.36
C GLY A 223 8.27 -6.51 14.65
N ASN A 224 9.23 -6.25 13.77
CA ASN A 224 10.27 -5.23 13.99
C ASN A 224 9.78 -3.77 13.96
N ASN A 225 8.50 -3.55 13.68
CA ASN A 225 7.83 -2.25 13.64
C ASN A 225 8.39 -1.19 12.66
N ASN A 226 9.22 -1.62 11.70
CA ASN A 226 9.80 -0.76 10.67
C ASN A 226 9.06 -0.87 9.32
N CYS A 227 7.74 -0.88 9.35
CA CYS A 227 6.93 -0.90 8.11
C CYS A 227 7.03 0.42 7.35
N GLN A 228 7.25 1.50 8.07
CA GLN A 228 7.58 2.83 7.57
C GLN A 228 8.93 3.24 8.14
N PRO A 229 9.82 3.78 7.34
CA PRO A 229 9.69 4.01 5.90
C PRO A 229 9.96 2.78 5.02
N ILE A 230 10.44 1.68 5.60
CA ILE A 230 10.73 0.45 4.83
C ILE A 230 10.67 -0.81 5.69
N CYS A 231 10.05 -1.86 5.17
CA CYS A 231 10.15 -3.20 5.74
C CYS A 231 11.53 -3.82 5.41
N PRO A 232 12.44 -3.95 6.38
CA PRO A 232 13.83 -4.34 6.09
C PRO A 232 13.97 -5.79 5.63
N ILE A 233 13.03 -6.65 6.01
CA ILE A 233 13.05 -8.08 5.66
C ILE A 233 12.18 -8.41 4.44
N GLY A 234 11.36 -7.46 3.96
CA GLY A 234 10.47 -7.67 2.81
C GLY A 234 9.24 -8.54 3.08
N ALA A 235 8.80 -8.65 4.33
CA ALA A 235 7.55 -9.32 4.67
C ALA A 235 6.32 -8.57 4.17
N MET A 236 6.40 -7.24 4.09
CA MET A 236 5.34 -6.39 3.59
C MET A 236 5.18 -6.56 2.08
N TYR A 237 3.95 -6.66 1.61
CA TYR A 237 3.63 -6.68 0.18
C TYR A 237 4.17 -5.43 -0.51
N ASN A 238 5.00 -5.65 -1.53
CA ASN A 238 5.65 -4.60 -2.29
C ASN A 238 5.85 -5.07 -3.74
N LEU A 239 5.34 -4.31 -4.68
CA LEU A 239 5.34 -4.69 -6.10
C LEU A 239 6.70 -4.58 -6.79
N SER A 240 7.63 -3.81 -6.24
CA SER A 240 8.98 -3.74 -6.84
C SER A 240 9.78 -5.02 -6.60
N LEU A 241 9.40 -5.81 -5.61
CA LEU A 241 9.99 -7.12 -5.31
C LEU A 241 9.37 -8.24 -6.14
N ILE A 242 8.36 -7.91 -6.95
CA ILE A 242 7.63 -8.74 -7.91
C ILE A 242 7.30 -10.13 -7.35
N HIS A 243 6.19 -10.19 -6.67
CA HIS A 243 5.57 -11.45 -6.28
C HIS A 243 4.23 -11.65 -7.01
N ILE A 244 4.15 -11.13 -8.22
CA ILE A 244 3.02 -11.32 -9.12
C ILE A 244 3.44 -12.21 -10.29
#